data_d78cafbb7377484755fee3393a48ecab
#
_entry.id   d78cafbb7377484755fee3393a48ecab
#
_cell.length_a   1.000
_cell.length_b   1.000
_cell.length_c   1.000
_cell.angle_alpha   90.00
_cell.angle_beta   90.00
_cell.angle_gamma   90.00
#
_symmetry.space_group_name_H-M   'P 1'
#
loop_
_entity.id
_entity.type
_entity.pdbx_description
1 polymer ?
#
loop_
_entity_poly.entity_id
_entity_poly.type
_entity_poly.pdbx_seq_one_letter_code
_entity_poly.pdbx_strand_id
1 'polypeptide(L)'
;SDVVAGTYNVSASATIGETDFTAVSNGAIVLSKQTTEVKLTLEAAQSSKNLVIKEVFYSGENVFAYDPAYTMGTMNKDQFIEIFNNSDEPVSIDGLYIGEAWTPATADMESAPQYGMLEDPSLDHDYVYLNNVVRVPANAGVTLQPGKSFLLATNAINFNKEMRDAYAALETPVDESLISHIIDLSVADMETYAVAWMQSQGKEGNEYFDLDNPDVPNVDNIYMTNDYFYMDATGSAPVIFRSEKEISKDDIFTYKYVSPTLGAEAQEIQLIKIPTTAVIDGADFVNNAESARWKRIPNFIDKGFGFIPNDEGTLTNFSQRRKIDEAKTKAAGRLVLMDTNNSSSDFEPVDPPTPKGGYEGYVIK
;
A
#
# COMPACT_ATOMS: atom_id res chain seq x y z
N SER A 1 19.58 -21.49 23.24
CA SER A 1 18.63 -22.59 22.98
C SER A 1 19.16 -23.42 21.84
N ASP A 2 19.17 -24.74 22.01
CA ASP A 2 19.55 -25.65 20.95
C ASP A 2 18.46 -25.65 19.88
N VAL A 3 18.80 -25.29 18.65
CA VAL A 3 17.92 -25.37 17.48
C VAL A 3 18.34 -26.55 16.62
N VAL A 4 17.38 -27.21 16.00
CA VAL A 4 17.63 -28.33 15.09
C VAL A 4 18.39 -27.82 13.86
N ALA A 5 19.26 -28.63 13.29
CA ALA A 5 19.93 -28.26 12.04
C ALA A 5 18.89 -27.99 10.93
N GLY A 6 19.02 -26.87 10.23
CA GLY A 6 18.04 -26.43 9.23
C GLY A 6 18.37 -25.06 8.68
N THR A 7 17.48 -24.55 7.84
CA THR A 7 17.57 -23.23 7.25
C THR A 7 16.61 -22.28 7.98
N TYR A 8 17.09 -21.15 8.45
CA TYR A 8 16.37 -20.24 9.31
C TYR A 8 16.48 -18.80 8.83
N ASN A 9 15.40 -18.05 8.95
CA ASN A 9 15.45 -16.59 9.00
C ASN A 9 15.59 -16.20 10.48
N VAL A 10 16.62 -15.42 10.78
CA VAL A 10 16.91 -15.01 12.16
C VAL A 10 16.53 -13.55 12.33
N SER A 11 15.75 -13.26 13.36
CA SER A 11 15.39 -11.89 13.74
C SER A 11 15.71 -11.64 15.20
N ALA A 12 16.01 -10.40 15.53
CA ALA A 12 16.19 -9.93 16.89
C ALA A 12 15.42 -8.62 17.09
N SER A 13 14.90 -8.40 18.28
CA SER A 13 14.28 -7.14 18.67
C SER A 13 14.70 -6.78 20.10
N ALA A 14 14.80 -5.49 20.36
CA ALA A 14 15.06 -4.95 21.69
C ALA A 14 14.41 -3.57 21.81
N THR A 15 13.91 -3.23 23.00
CA THR A 15 13.44 -1.87 23.32
C THR A 15 14.49 -1.20 24.20
N ILE A 16 15.01 -0.05 23.80
CA ILE A 16 16.00 0.73 24.54
C ILE A 16 15.40 2.11 24.81
N GLY A 17 15.03 2.39 26.05
CA GLY A 17 14.22 3.56 26.40
C GLY A 17 12.81 3.46 25.77
N GLU A 18 12.44 4.41 24.94
CA GLU A 18 11.17 4.43 24.20
C GLU A 18 11.33 4.00 22.73
N THR A 19 12.51 3.59 22.33
CA THR A 19 12.82 3.22 20.95
C THR A 19 12.93 1.71 20.82
N ASP A 20 12.13 1.15 19.92
CA ASP A 20 12.24 -0.24 19.51
C ASP A 20 13.33 -0.39 18.45
N PHE A 21 14.12 -1.44 18.57
CA PHE A 21 15.17 -1.80 17.63
C PHE A 21 14.87 -3.18 17.07
N THR A 22 15.05 -3.34 15.78
CA THR A 22 14.88 -4.64 15.10
C THR A 22 16.08 -4.95 14.23
N ALA A 23 16.31 -6.23 14.02
CA ALA A 23 17.26 -6.72 13.04
C ALA A 23 16.75 -8.04 12.43
N VAL A 24 17.04 -8.24 11.16
CA VAL A 24 16.74 -9.50 10.45
C VAL A 24 17.98 -9.93 9.70
N SER A 25 18.20 -11.23 9.58
CA SER A 25 19.31 -11.74 8.79
C SER A 25 19.08 -11.45 7.30
N ASN A 26 20.14 -11.02 6.60
CA ASN A 26 20.13 -10.93 5.15
C ASN A 26 20.17 -12.35 4.56
N GLY A 27 18.98 -12.86 4.19
CA GLY A 27 18.82 -14.19 3.64
C GLY A 27 18.77 -15.31 4.70
N ALA A 28 18.48 -16.51 4.23
CA ALA A 28 18.35 -17.69 5.07
C ALA A 28 19.71 -18.17 5.58
N ILE A 29 19.79 -18.40 6.89
CA ILE A 29 21.00 -18.92 7.54
C ILE A 29 20.88 -20.43 7.68
N VAL A 30 21.87 -21.15 7.17
CA VAL A 30 21.96 -22.61 7.29
C VAL A 30 22.68 -22.93 8.61
N LEU A 31 21.94 -23.45 9.58
CA LEU A 31 22.51 -23.99 10.81
C LEU A 31 22.88 -25.45 10.61
N SER A 32 24.16 -25.76 10.79
CA SER A 32 24.68 -27.13 10.80
C SER A 32 24.88 -27.61 12.24
N LYS A 33 25.36 -28.84 12.42
CA LYS A 33 25.62 -29.43 13.76
C LYS A 33 26.71 -28.71 14.57
N GLN A 34 27.32 -27.64 14.04
CA GLN A 34 28.32 -26.82 14.75
C GLN A 34 27.72 -25.51 15.20
N THR A 35 28.28 -24.92 16.24
CA THR A 35 27.89 -23.59 16.71
C THR A 35 28.06 -22.57 15.59
N THR A 36 26.98 -21.89 15.26
CA THR A 36 26.97 -20.80 14.26
C THR A 36 26.74 -19.49 15.01
N GLU A 37 27.65 -18.55 14.84
CA GLU A 37 27.47 -17.18 15.33
C GLU A 37 26.79 -16.36 14.24
N VAL A 38 25.64 -15.77 14.57
CA VAL A 38 24.92 -14.87 13.69
C VAL A 38 25.02 -13.47 14.29
N LYS A 39 25.64 -12.54 13.58
CA LYS A 39 25.67 -11.13 13.95
C LYS A 39 24.51 -10.42 13.28
N LEU A 40 23.68 -9.80 14.09
CA LEU A 40 22.63 -8.90 13.64
C LEU A 40 22.93 -7.50 14.19
N THR A 41 22.89 -6.51 13.30
CA THR A 41 22.93 -5.10 13.73
C THR A 41 21.50 -4.67 13.98
N LEU A 42 21.21 -4.28 15.21
CA LEU A 42 19.92 -3.72 15.58
C LEU A 42 19.85 -2.28 15.07
N GLU A 43 18.85 -2.00 14.27
CA GLU A 43 18.52 -0.67 13.80
C GLU A 43 17.27 -0.19 14.52
N ALA A 44 17.18 1.12 14.78
CA ALA A 44 15.98 1.67 15.37
C ALA A 44 14.81 1.37 14.45
N ALA A 45 13.84 0.62 14.94
CA ALA A 45 12.59 0.47 14.23
C ALA A 45 11.98 1.87 14.09
N GLN A 46 11.77 2.31 12.87
CA GLN A 46 11.01 3.53 12.63
C GLN A 46 9.55 3.24 12.96
N SER A 47 9.23 3.25 14.22
CA SER A 47 7.84 3.21 14.62
C SER A 47 7.29 4.62 14.49
N SER A 48 6.58 4.89 13.43
CA SER A 48 5.55 5.89 13.48
C SER A 48 4.46 5.33 14.36
N LYS A 49 4.62 5.46 15.62
CA LYS A 49 3.66 4.95 16.62
C LYS A 49 2.28 5.60 16.48
N ASN A 50 2.11 6.54 15.56
CA ASN A 50 0.93 7.39 15.47
C ASN A 50 0.00 7.01 14.31
N LEU A 51 0.52 6.84 13.11
CA LEU A 51 -0.28 6.51 11.93
C LEU A 51 0.17 5.18 11.33
N VAL A 52 -0.80 4.35 10.95
CA VAL A 52 -0.55 3.09 10.24
C VAL A 52 -1.51 2.96 9.05
N ILE A 53 -1.09 2.26 8.02
CA ILE A 53 -1.95 1.84 6.92
C ILE A 53 -2.89 0.77 7.47
N LYS A 54 -4.19 1.04 7.43
CA LYS A 54 -5.23 0.16 7.97
C LYS A 54 -5.70 -0.88 6.96
N GLU A 55 -6.07 -0.41 5.79
CA GLU A 55 -6.60 -1.26 4.72
C GLU A 55 -6.18 -0.72 3.36
N VAL A 56 -5.83 -1.62 2.44
CA VAL A 56 -5.49 -1.29 1.05
C VAL A 56 -6.24 -2.20 0.11
N PHE A 57 -7.00 -1.62 -0.79
CA PHE A 57 -7.65 -2.31 -1.88
C PHE A 57 -6.95 -1.94 -3.18
N TYR A 58 -5.89 -2.65 -3.51
CA TYR A 58 -5.06 -2.41 -4.69
C TYR A 58 -5.43 -3.30 -5.87
N SER A 59 -5.99 -4.50 -5.61
CA SER A 59 -6.32 -5.43 -6.68
C SER A 59 -7.46 -4.93 -7.55
N GLY A 60 -8.35 -4.10 -7.00
CA GLY A 60 -9.56 -3.63 -7.64
C GLY A 60 -10.59 -4.74 -7.86
N GLU A 61 -11.82 -4.35 -8.16
CA GLU A 61 -12.90 -5.25 -8.55
C GLU A 61 -13.02 -5.26 -10.07
N ASN A 62 -13.38 -6.39 -10.66
CA ASN A 62 -13.75 -6.44 -12.07
C ASN A 62 -15.19 -5.95 -12.27
N VAL A 63 -15.45 -4.69 -11.99
CA VAL A 63 -16.79 -4.09 -12.12
C VAL A 63 -17.36 -4.23 -13.53
N PHE A 64 -16.51 -4.31 -14.56
CA PHE A 64 -16.95 -4.55 -15.94
C PHE A 64 -17.64 -5.91 -16.09
N ALA A 65 -17.23 -6.93 -15.36
CA ALA A 65 -17.87 -8.26 -15.43
C ALA A 65 -19.29 -8.26 -14.88
N TYR A 66 -19.62 -7.28 -14.03
CA TYR A 66 -20.93 -7.15 -13.39
C TYR A 66 -21.80 -6.07 -14.01
N ASP A 67 -21.24 -5.19 -14.86
CA ASP A 67 -21.98 -4.15 -15.55
C ASP A 67 -22.78 -4.73 -16.74
N PRO A 68 -24.12 -4.78 -16.65
CA PRO A 68 -24.96 -5.35 -17.70
C PRO A 68 -24.94 -4.52 -18.98
N ALA A 69 -24.55 -3.25 -18.90
CA ALA A 69 -24.45 -2.34 -20.05
C ALA A 69 -23.04 -2.28 -20.64
N TYR A 70 -22.04 -2.88 -19.98
CA TYR A 70 -20.62 -2.77 -20.32
C TYR A 70 -20.14 -1.32 -20.45
N THR A 71 -20.69 -0.43 -19.62
CA THR A 71 -20.42 1.02 -19.69
C THR A 71 -19.38 1.47 -18.67
N MET A 72 -19.29 0.77 -17.54
CA MET A 72 -18.30 1.03 -16.52
C MET A 72 -17.05 0.18 -16.75
N GLY A 73 -16.33 0.39 -17.78
CA GLY A 73 -15.10 -0.37 -18.00
C GLY A 73 -14.25 -0.46 -16.74
N THR A 74 -13.78 -1.61 -16.48
CA THR A 74 -12.80 -2.15 -15.56
C THR A 74 -12.19 -1.31 -14.46
N MET A 75 -11.94 -2.00 -13.37
CA MET A 75 -10.61 -2.33 -12.87
C MET A 75 -9.84 -1.11 -12.39
N ASN A 76 -9.41 -1.09 -11.16
CA ASN A 76 -8.55 -0.05 -10.59
C ASN A 76 -9.23 1.32 -10.41
N LYS A 77 -10.52 1.44 -10.67
CA LYS A 77 -11.28 2.66 -10.38
C LYS A 77 -11.69 2.73 -8.92
N ASP A 78 -11.85 1.58 -8.28
CA ASP A 78 -12.37 1.40 -6.93
C ASP A 78 -11.27 1.13 -5.89
N GLN A 79 -10.03 1.49 -6.20
CA GLN A 79 -8.91 1.32 -5.28
C GLN A 79 -8.95 2.36 -4.15
N PHE A 80 -8.44 1.95 -2.97
CA PHE A 80 -8.32 2.87 -1.84
C PHE A 80 -7.16 2.51 -0.90
N ILE A 81 -6.73 3.51 -0.14
CA ILE A 81 -5.82 3.39 1.00
C ILE A 81 -6.51 4.00 2.22
N GLU A 82 -6.59 3.26 3.31
CA GLU A 82 -7.11 3.77 4.57
C GLU A 82 -6.01 3.86 5.63
N ILE A 83 -5.87 5.03 6.24
CA ILE A 83 -4.84 5.36 7.24
C ILE A 83 -5.52 5.51 8.59
N PHE A 84 -4.92 4.94 9.64
CA PHE A 84 -5.51 4.86 10.97
C PHE A 84 -4.59 5.53 12.00
N ASN A 85 -5.19 6.28 12.94
CA ASN A 85 -4.46 6.79 14.10
C ASN A 85 -4.38 5.71 15.18
N ASN A 86 -3.21 5.08 15.25
CA ASN A 86 -2.92 3.98 16.17
C ASN A 86 -2.42 4.46 17.55
N SER A 87 -2.23 5.78 17.72
CA SER A 87 -1.74 6.40 18.96
C SER A 87 -2.85 6.82 19.92
N ASP A 88 -2.46 7.23 21.13
CA ASP A 88 -3.37 7.73 22.15
C ASP A 88 -3.69 9.25 22.02
N GLU A 89 -3.02 9.93 21.09
CA GLU A 89 -3.15 11.36 20.89
C GLU A 89 -3.78 11.70 19.53
N PRO A 90 -4.50 12.82 19.41
CA PRO A 90 -4.94 13.31 18.11
C PRO A 90 -3.74 13.62 17.19
N VAL A 91 -3.80 13.18 15.94
CA VAL A 91 -2.76 13.38 14.94
C VAL A 91 -3.29 14.16 13.76
N SER A 92 -2.71 15.33 13.49
CA SER A 92 -2.99 16.03 12.22
C SER A 92 -2.36 15.29 11.06
N ILE A 93 -3.11 15.11 9.98
CA ILE A 93 -2.62 14.55 8.73
C ILE A 93 -2.41 15.61 7.64
N ASP A 94 -2.58 16.87 7.97
CA ASP A 94 -2.25 17.98 7.07
C ASP A 94 -0.79 17.84 6.60
N GLY A 95 -0.58 17.93 5.29
CA GLY A 95 0.74 17.76 4.67
C GLY A 95 1.30 16.35 4.69
N LEU A 96 0.50 15.33 5.06
CA LEU A 96 0.90 13.92 4.95
C LEU A 96 1.01 13.53 3.47
N TYR A 97 2.13 12.94 3.09
CA TYR A 97 2.35 12.36 1.78
C TYR A 97 1.96 10.89 1.78
N ILE A 98 1.38 10.46 0.67
CA ILE A 98 1.02 9.07 0.39
C ILE A 98 1.64 8.75 -0.97
N GLY A 99 2.41 7.68 -1.05
CA GLY A 99 3.10 7.29 -2.27
C GLY A 99 3.03 5.80 -2.51
N GLU A 100 3.33 5.41 -3.73
CA GLU A 100 3.43 4.03 -4.16
C GLU A 100 4.88 3.71 -4.48
N ALA A 101 5.48 2.76 -3.75
CA ALA A 101 6.85 2.34 -4.00
C ALA A 101 6.91 1.42 -5.22
N TRP A 102 7.92 1.64 -6.04
CA TRP A 102 8.07 0.98 -7.31
C TRP A 102 9.23 -0.01 -7.34
N THR A 103 9.05 -1.08 -8.10
CA THR A 103 10.11 -1.99 -8.55
C THR A 103 9.76 -2.48 -9.97
N PRO A 104 10.74 -2.89 -10.78
CA PRO A 104 10.44 -3.54 -12.06
C PRO A 104 9.49 -4.71 -11.88
N ALA A 105 8.54 -4.88 -12.82
CA ALA A 105 7.56 -5.96 -12.78
C ALA A 105 8.22 -7.34 -12.66
N THR A 106 7.65 -8.17 -11.81
CA THR A 106 8.29 -9.39 -11.31
C THR A 106 8.01 -10.64 -12.12
N ALA A 107 7.01 -10.63 -13.01
CA ALA A 107 6.49 -11.83 -13.65
C ALA A 107 7.52 -12.60 -14.50
N ASP A 108 8.58 -11.94 -15.00
CA ASP A 108 9.55 -12.54 -15.90
C ASP A 108 10.98 -12.62 -15.33
N MET A 109 11.12 -12.47 -14.02
CA MET A 109 12.44 -12.43 -13.39
C MET A 109 13.09 -13.80 -13.20
N GLU A 110 12.51 -14.90 -13.68
CA GLU A 110 13.16 -16.22 -13.68
C GLU A 110 14.38 -16.30 -14.60
N SER A 111 14.42 -15.48 -15.65
CA SER A 111 15.49 -15.51 -16.66
C SER A 111 16.47 -14.34 -16.57
N ALA A 112 16.16 -13.36 -15.77
CA ALA A 112 17.00 -12.20 -15.58
C ALA A 112 17.79 -12.30 -14.28
N PRO A 113 19.07 -11.92 -14.23
CA PRO A 113 19.85 -11.87 -13.00
C PRO A 113 19.38 -10.68 -12.19
N GLN A 114 18.73 -11.00 -11.11
CA GLN A 114 18.05 -10.46 -10.55
C GLN A 114 18.00 -9.77 -9.27
N TYR A 115 17.92 -8.48 -9.34
CA TYR A 115 17.83 -7.59 -8.22
C TYR A 115 16.48 -6.92 -8.29
N GLY A 116 15.62 -7.13 -7.29
CA GLY A 116 14.65 -6.10 -6.96
C GLY A 116 15.39 -4.77 -6.84
N MET A 117 14.74 -3.68 -7.06
CA MET A 117 15.39 -2.36 -7.02
C MET A 117 16.20 -2.16 -5.73
N LEU A 118 15.72 -2.68 -4.58
CA LEU A 118 16.44 -2.61 -3.31
C LEU A 118 17.67 -3.52 -3.20
N GLU A 119 17.86 -4.46 -4.10
CA GLU A 119 19.04 -5.33 -4.14
C GLU A 119 20.08 -4.86 -5.14
N ASP A 120 19.76 -3.83 -5.92
CA ASP A 120 20.73 -3.22 -6.86
C ASP A 120 21.80 -2.50 -6.06
N PRO A 121 23.08 -2.97 -6.10
CA PRO A 121 24.16 -2.37 -5.34
C PRO A 121 24.54 -0.96 -5.81
N SER A 122 24.01 -0.51 -6.95
CA SER A 122 24.21 0.87 -7.44
C SER A 122 23.25 1.86 -6.80
N LEU A 123 22.20 1.38 -6.10
CA LEU A 123 21.22 2.22 -5.45
C LEU A 123 21.57 2.50 -3.99
N ASP A 124 21.13 3.65 -3.53
CA ASP A 124 21.24 4.07 -2.15
C ASP A 124 20.07 3.47 -1.35
N HIS A 125 20.38 2.55 -0.43
CA HIS A 125 19.40 1.83 0.38
C HIS A 125 18.82 2.63 1.54
N ASP A 126 19.31 3.86 1.75
CA ASP A 126 18.72 4.80 2.71
C ASP A 126 17.50 5.53 2.16
N TYR A 127 17.02 5.13 0.97
CA TYR A 127 15.90 5.76 0.30
C TYR A 127 14.81 4.76 -0.13
N VAL A 128 13.58 5.27 -0.25
CA VAL A 128 12.46 4.63 -0.93
C VAL A 128 12.21 5.38 -2.25
N TYR A 129 11.83 4.65 -3.28
CA TYR A 129 11.65 5.16 -4.63
C TYR A 129 10.20 5.00 -5.05
N LEU A 130 9.52 6.12 -5.31
CA LEU A 130 8.07 6.19 -5.51
C LEU A 130 7.73 6.59 -6.94
N ASN A 131 6.79 5.89 -7.55
CA ASN A 131 6.28 6.20 -8.89
C ASN A 131 5.03 7.08 -8.87
N ASN A 132 4.29 7.12 -7.76
CA ASN A 132 3.16 8.01 -7.54
C ASN A 132 3.28 8.64 -6.16
N VAL A 133 2.98 9.93 -6.07
CA VAL A 133 2.99 10.68 -4.80
C VAL A 133 1.86 11.70 -4.82
N VAL A 134 1.02 11.64 -3.80
CA VAL A 134 0.01 12.65 -3.50
C VAL A 134 0.21 13.18 -2.08
N ARG A 135 -0.44 14.28 -1.74
CA ARG A 135 -0.33 14.90 -0.42
C ARG A 135 -1.69 15.37 0.08
N VAL A 136 -2.04 15.08 1.31
CA VAL A 136 -3.13 15.77 1.98
C VAL A 136 -2.79 17.27 2.03
N PRO A 137 -3.66 18.18 1.57
CA PRO A 137 -3.33 19.61 1.56
C PRO A 137 -2.86 20.11 2.92
N ALA A 138 -1.85 20.96 2.93
CA ALA A 138 -1.19 21.41 4.16
C ALA A 138 -2.11 22.19 5.13
N ASN A 139 -3.27 22.61 4.66
CA ASN A 139 -4.26 23.38 5.40
C ASN A 139 -5.67 22.73 5.31
N ALA A 140 -5.74 21.42 5.11
CA ALA A 140 -7.00 20.69 5.05
C ALA A 140 -7.77 20.72 6.39
N GLY A 141 -7.05 20.90 7.49
CA GLY A 141 -7.64 20.92 8.84
C GLY A 141 -8.05 19.55 9.34
N VAL A 142 -7.45 18.48 8.79
CA VAL A 142 -7.82 17.10 9.13
C VAL A 142 -6.99 16.59 10.30
N THR A 143 -7.67 16.27 11.39
CA THR A 143 -7.05 15.69 12.59
C THR A 143 -7.76 14.39 12.96
N LEU A 144 -7.03 13.29 12.94
CA LEU A 144 -7.53 11.99 13.32
C LEU A 144 -7.46 11.82 14.84
N GLN A 145 -8.60 11.61 15.48
CA GLN A 145 -8.66 11.21 16.87
C GLN A 145 -8.12 9.78 17.03
N PRO A 146 -7.66 9.38 18.24
CA PRO A 146 -7.28 8.00 18.51
C PRO A 146 -8.32 6.99 18.05
N GLY A 147 -7.90 5.97 17.29
CA GLY A 147 -8.81 4.95 16.77
C GLY A 147 -9.68 5.39 15.59
N LYS A 148 -9.41 6.53 14.98
CA LYS A 148 -10.09 7.01 13.76
C LYS A 148 -9.21 6.88 12.54
N SER A 149 -9.85 6.82 11.37
CA SER A 149 -9.18 6.63 10.10
C SER A 149 -9.51 7.73 9.09
N PHE A 150 -8.62 7.84 8.11
CA PHE A 150 -8.74 8.65 6.91
C PHE A 150 -8.73 7.73 5.71
N LEU A 151 -9.73 7.86 4.84
CA LEU A 151 -9.88 7.08 3.62
C LEU A 151 -9.54 7.94 2.41
N LEU A 152 -8.53 7.53 1.67
CA LEU A 152 -8.19 8.06 0.35
C LEU A 152 -8.66 7.08 -0.72
N ALA A 153 -9.61 7.50 -1.54
CA ALA A 153 -10.05 6.74 -2.71
C ALA A 153 -9.31 7.18 -3.98
N THR A 154 -9.13 6.29 -4.93
CA THR A 154 -8.73 6.70 -6.28
C THR A 154 -9.85 7.45 -6.98
N ASN A 155 -11.09 6.99 -6.79
CA ASN A 155 -12.30 7.67 -7.23
C ASN A 155 -13.35 7.53 -6.12
N ALA A 156 -13.83 8.64 -5.59
CA ALA A 156 -14.81 8.63 -4.48
C ALA A 156 -16.25 8.41 -5.00
N ILE A 157 -16.47 7.32 -5.70
CA ILE A 157 -17.74 6.97 -6.36
C ILE A 157 -18.44 5.84 -5.60
N ASN A 158 -19.75 5.87 -5.56
CA ASN A 158 -20.55 4.73 -5.11
C ASN A 158 -20.71 3.72 -6.25
N PHE A 159 -19.73 2.86 -6.43
CA PHE A 159 -19.72 1.86 -7.50
C PHE A 159 -20.88 0.88 -7.40
N ASN A 160 -21.28 0.51 -6.19
CA ASN A 160 -22.45 -0.35 -5.98
C ASN A 160 -23.73 0.28 -6.53
N LYS A 161 -23.93 1.57 -6.26
CA LYS A 161 -25.07 2.32 -6.78
C LYS A 161 -25.03 2.42 -8.29
N GLU A 162 -23.87 2.75 -8.88
CA GLU A 162 -23.69 2.84 -10.33
C GLU A 162 -24.09 1.54 -11.03
N MET A 163 -23.66 0.38 -10.48
CA MET A 163 -24.05 -0.93 -11.00
C MET A 163 -25.55 -1.14 -10.92
N ARG A 164 -26.19 -0.83 -9.78
CA ARG A 164 -27.65 -0.99 -9.63
C ARG A 164 -28.42 -0.09 -10.59
N ASP A 165 -27.95 1.12 -10.81
CA ASP A 165 -28.54 2.05 -11.77
C ASP A 165 -28.43 1.51 -13.21
N ALA A 166 -27.28 0.91 -13.56
CA ALA A 166 -27.10 0.26 -14.87
C ALA A 166 -28.06 -0.92 -15.05
N TYR A 167 -28.22 -1.78 -14.04
CA TYR A 167 -29.22 -2.87 -14.06
C TYR A 167 -30.64 -2.32 -14.23
N ALA A 168 -30.97 -1.28 -13.48
CA ALA A 168 -32.31 -0.67 -13.55
C ALA A 168 -32.59 -0.05 -14.92
N ALA A 169 -31.59 0.63 -15.51
CA ALA A 169 -31.72 1.25 -16.83
C ALA A 169 -31.98 0.23 -17.97
N LEU A 170 -31.50 -1.00 -17.80
CA LEU A 170 -31.73 -2.10 -18.75
C LEU A 170 -32.92 -3.00 -18.37
N GLU A 171 -33.68 -2.62 -17.35
CA GLU A 171 -34.79 -3.45 -16.80
C GLU A 171 -34.34 -4.89 -16.48
N THR A 172 -33.07 -5.06 -16.12
CA THR A 172 -32.45 -6.35 -15.81
C THR A 172 -32.49 -6.57 -14.28
N PRO A 173 -32.95 -7.74 -13.80
CA PRO A 173 -32.88 -8.05 -12.37
C PRO A 173 -31.44 -8.05 -11.85
N VAL A 174 -31.24 -7.41 -10.71
CA VAL A 174 -29.95 -7.40 -10.01
C VAL A 174 -29.67 -8.78 -9.42
N ASP A 175 -28.48 -9.31 -9.70
CA ASP A 175 -27.95 -10.47 -8.97
C ASP A 175 -27.17 -9.99 -7.74
N GLU A 176 -27.82 -10.05 -6.58
CA GLU A 176 -27.23 -9.57 -5.31
C GLU A 176 -25.96 -10.35 -4.92
N SER A 177 -25.81 -11.59 -5.36
CA SER A 177 -24.61 -12.37 -5.08
C SER A 177 -23.39 -11.85 -5.83
N LEU A 178 -23.59 -11.20 -6.99
CA LEU A 178 -22.53 -10.64 -7.81
C LEU A 178 -22.16 -9.23 -7.37
N ILE A 179 -23.15 -8.39 -7.09
CA ILE A 179 -22.88 -6.97 -6.82
C ILE A 179 -22.72 -6.61 -5.33
N SER A 180 -22.92 -7.58 -4.42
CA SER A 180 -22.74 -7.36 -2.99
C SER A 180 -21.28 -7.06 -2.58
N HIS A 181 -20.32 -7.43 -3.42
CA HIS A 181 -18.90 -7.18 -3.21
C HIS A 181 -18.46 -5.78 -3.67
N ILE A 182 -19.23 -5.16 -4.57
CA ILE A 182 -18.90 -3.85 -5.11
C ILE A 182 -19.11 -2.79 -4.03
N ILE A 183 -18.07 -2.01 -3.79
CA ILE A 183 -17.99 -1.10 -2.66
C ILE A 183 -18.51 0.30 -2.96
N ASP A 184 -18.82 1.03 -1.90
CA ASP A 184 -19.14 2.45 -1.91
C ASP A 184 -17.94 3.26 -1.43
N LEU A 185 -17.28 3.98 -2.33
CA LEU A 185 -16.17 4.88 -2.02
C LEU A 185 -16.60 6.34 -1.91
N SER A 186 -17.89 6.68 -2.10
CA SER A 186 -18.38 8.05 -1.88
C SER A 186 -18.28 8.50 -0.41
N VAL A 187 -17.96 7.55 0.49
CA VAL A 187 -17.68 7.81 1.91
C VAL A 187 -16.25 8.24 2.18
N ALA A 188 -15.41 8.34 1.14
CA ALA A 188 -14.01 8.75 1.27
C ALA A 188 -13.88 10.17 1.84
N ASP A 189 -12.78 10.40 2.56
CA ASP A 189 -12.47 11.74 3.07
C ASP A 189 -11.85 12.62 1.98
N MET A 190 -11.08 12.01 1.08
CA MET A 190 -10.49 12.64 -0.10
C MET A 190 -10.31 11.64 -1.25
N GLU A 191 -10.08 12.17 -2.46
CA GLU A 191 -9.78 11.38 -3.65
C GLU A 191 -8.56 11.91 -4.43
N THR A 192 -8.06 11.13 -5.39
CA THR A 192 -6.78 11.42 -6.09
C THR A 192 -6.97 12.03 -7.48
N TYR A 193 -8.06 12.73 -7.76
CA TYR A 193 -8.34 13.26 -9.08
C TYR A 193 -7.19 14.11 -9.65
N ALA A 194 -6.66 13.72 -10.81
CA ALA A 194 -5.43 14.28 -11.38
C ALA A 194 -5.60 14.92 -12.76
N VAL A 195 -6.76 14.85 -13.41
CA VAL A 195 -6.97 15.32 -14.80
C VAL A 195 -6.52 16.77 -14.98
N ALA A 196 -6.99 17.69 -14.12
CA ALA A 196 -6.62 19.11 -14.22
C ALA A 196 -5.12 19.34 -13.96
N TRP A 197 -4.53 18.56 -13.05
CA TRP A 197 -3.09 18.64 -12.77
C TRP A 197 -2.27 18.13 -13.95
N MET A 198 -2.66 17.02 -14.59
CA MET A 198 -2.02 16.49 -15.81
C MET A 198 -2.05 17.51 -16.95
N GLN A 199 -3.21 18.15 -17.16
CA GLN A 199 -3.37 19.20 -18.16
C GLN A 199 -2.43 20.41 -17.87
N SER A 200 -2.25 20.76 -16.61
CA SER A 200 -1.29 21.80 -16.19
C SER A 200 0.17 21.44 -16.51
N GLN A 201 0.48 20.14 -16.60
CA GLN A 201 1.81 19.63 -16.99
C GLN A 201 1.95 19.45 -18.52
N GLY A 202 0.94 19.86 -19.31
CA GLY A 202 0.92 19.68 -20.75
C GLY A 202 0.67 18.22 -21.21
N LYS A 203 0.09 17.40 -20.36
CA LYS A 203 -0.34 16.02 -20.63
C LYS A 203 -1.85 15.96 -20.77
N GLU A 204 -2.36 14.94 -21.45
CA GLU A 204 -3.79 14.61 -21.38
C GLU A 204 -4.07 13.92 -20.04
N GLY A 205 -5.18 14.28 -19.39
CA GLY A 205 -5.68 13.55 -18.24
C GLY A 205 -6.50 12.33 -18.69
N ASN A 206 -6.66 11.36 -17.82
CA ASN A 206 -7.40 10.14 -18.12
C ASN A 206 -8.81 10.18 -17.52
N GLU A 207 -9.73 10.90 -18.16
CA GLU A 207 -11.13 11.01 -17.70
C GLU A 207 -11.90 9.67 -17.66
N TYR A 208 -11.34 8.61 -18.24
CA TYR A 208 -11.96 7.29 -18.20
C TYR A 208 -11.67 6.52 -16.90
N PHE A 209 -10.44 6.61 -16.40
CA PHE A 209 -10.04 5.94 -15.15
C PHE A 209 -10.05 6.86 -13.93
N ASP A 210 -10.00 8.17 -14.13
CA ASP A 210 -9.83 9.19 -13.11
C ASP A 210 -11.08 10.08 -13.05
N LEU A 211 -12.04 9.64 -12.25
CA LEU A 211 -13.36 10.25 -12.11
C LEU A 211 -13.35 11.21 -10.91
N ASP A 212 -13.98 12.36 -11.06
CA ASP A 212 -14.11 13.36 -10.02
C ASP A 212 -15.46 13.25 -9.31
N ASN A 213 -15.45 13.24 -7.98
CA ASN A 213 -16.65 13.46 -7.19
C ASN A 213 -16.59 14.88 -6.59
N PRO A 214 -17.34 15.85 -7.12
CA PRO A 214 -17.26 17.25 -6.66
C PRO A 214 -17.67 17.45 -5.20
N ASP A 215 -18.28 16.46 -4.56
CA ASP A 215 -18.66 16.49 -3.15
C ASP A 215 -17.55 15.99 -2.22
N VAL A 216 -16.47 15.41 -2.78
CA VAL A 216 -15.32 14.91 -2.03
C VAL A 216 -14.08 15.74 -2.39
N PRO A 217 -13.34 16.29 -1.41
CA PRO A 217 -12.16 17.10 -1.71
C PRO A 217 -11.01 16.26 -2.28
N ASN A 218 -10.24 16.88 -3.18
CA ASN A 218 -9.08 16.26 -3.80
C ASN A 218 -7.80 16.46 -2.97
N VAL A 219 -6.89 15.49 -3.00
CA VAL A 219 -5.52 15.65 -2.51
C VAL A 219 -4.68 16.47 -3.49
N ASP A 220 -3.56 17.02 -3.03
CA ASP A 220 -2.56 17.64 -3.90
C ASP A 220 -1.84 16.56 -4.72
N ASN A 221 -1.84 16.66 -6.04
CA ASN A 221 -1.04 15.80 -6.90
C ASN A 221 0.40 16.32 -6.95
N ILE A 222 1.37 15.48 -6.58
CA ILE A 222 2.79 15.86 -6.49
C ILE A 222 3.58 15.24 -7.64
N TYR A 223 3.44 13.94 -7.85
CA TYR A 223 4.15 13.22 -8.90
C TYR A 223 3.41 11.95 -9.32
N MET A 224 3.37 11.68 -10.61
CA MET A 224 2.83 10.43 -11.17
C MET A 224 3.61 10.04 -12.43
N THR A 225 3.94 8.75 -12.53
CA THR A 225 4.49 8.17 -13.77
C THR A 225 3.38 7.87 -14.78
N ASN A 226 2.18 7.55 -14.29
CA ASN A 226 0.98 7.34 -15.08
C ASN A 226 0.19 8.64 -15.23
N ASP A 227 -0.91 8.60 -15.95
CA ASP A 227 -1.83 9.72 -16.18
C ASP A 227 -2.92 9.87 -15.10
N TYR A 228 -2.91 8.97 -14.08
CA TYR A 228 -3.72 9.01 -12.87
C TYR A 228 -3.01 8.26 -11.73
N PHE A 229 -3.48 8.43 -10.50
CA PHE A 229 -2.95 7.65 -9.37
C PHE A 229 -3.41 6.20 -9.50
N TYR A 230 -2.45 5.29 -9.46
CA TYR A 230 -2.70 3.88 -9.72
C TYR A 230 -1.85 3.01 -8.79
N MET A 231 -2.49 2.04 -8.18
CA MET A 231 -1.84 0.94 -7.48
C MET A 231 -1.86 -0.30 -8.37
N ASP A 232 -0.70 -0.93 -8.56
CA ASP A 232 -0.62 -2.10 -9.46
C ASP A 232 -1.41 -3.27 -8.85
N ALA A 233 -2.39 -3.77 -9.61
CA ALA A 233 -3.24 -4.88 -9.19
C ALA A 233 -2.48 -6.21 -9.02
N THR A 234 -1.26 -6.31 -9.54
CA THR A 234 -0.39 -7.48 -9.32
C THR A 234 0.41 -7.40 -8.02
N GLY A 235 0.47 -6.21 -7.44
CA GLY A 235 1.13 -5.97 -6.17
C GLY A 235 1.44 -4.50 -5.96
N SER A 236 1.14 -3.99 -4.79
CA SER A 236 1.22 -2.59 -4.38
C SER A 236 2.08 -2.45 -3.13
N ALA A 237 2.78 -1.34 -3.02
CA ALA A 237 3.54 -1.01 -1.81
C ALA A 237 3.31 0.45 -1.41
N PRO A 238 2.14 0.74 -0.84
CA PRO A 238 1.84 2.07 -0.33
C PRO A 238 2.75 2.45 0.83
N VAL A 239 3.16 3.71 0.84
CA VAL A 239 4.02 4.31 1.85
C VAL A 239 3.42 5.63 2.29
N ILE A 240 3.30 5.86 3.58
CA ILE A 240 2.94 7.15 4.16
C ILE A 240 4.17 7.81 4.78
N PHE A 241 4.38 9.08 4.53
CA PHE A 241 5.58 9.78 4.98
C PHE A 241 5.37 11.28 5.20
N ARG A 242 6.32 11.90 5.88
CA ARG A 242 6.39 13.36 6.02
C ARG A 242 7.71 13.88 5.49
N SER A 243 7.70 15.07 4.91
CA SER A 243 8.90 15.73 4.45
C SER A 243 8.98 17.14 5.06
N GLU A 244 10.16 17.51 5.57
CA GLU A 244 10.42 18.86 6.08
C GLU A 244 10.45 19.90 4.96
N LYS A 245 10.80 19.46 3.76
CA LYS A 245 10.76 20.28 2.54
C LYS A 245 9.64 19.79 1.62
N GLU A 246 9.13 20.69 0.82
CA GLU A 246 8.19 20.31 -0.23
C GLU A 246 8.88 19.40 -1.26
N ILE A 247 8.22 18.27 -1.58
CA ILE A 247 8.69 17.38 -2.63
C ILE A 247 8.47 18.07 -3.98
N SER A 248 9.48 18.02 -4.83
CA SER A 248 9.48 18.69 -6.12
C SER A 248 10.17 17.87 -7.20
N LYS A 249 10.22 18.39 -8.41
CA LYS A 249 10.98 17.79 -9.52
C LYS A 249 12.49 17.64 -9.25
N ASP A 250 13.04 18.33 -8.24
CA ASP A 250 14.43 18.18 -7.85
C ASP A 250 14.70 16.90 -7.05
N ASP A 251 13.62 16.24 -6.59
CA ASP A 251 13.66 14.96 -5.91
C ASP A 251 13.49 13.78 -6.88
N ILE A 252 13.38 14.06 -8.19
CA ILE A 252 13.29 13.02 -9.24
C ILE A 252 14.63 12.33 -9.41
N PHE A 253 14.57 11.02 -9.34
CA PHE A 253 15.67 10.09 -9.61
C PHE A 253 15.37 9.29 -10.87
N THR A 254 16.28 9.24 -11.83
CA THR A 254 16.15 8.41 -13.03
C THR A 254 16.81 7.05 -12.79
N TYR A 255 16.01 6.01 -12.79
CA TYR A 255 16.47 4.64 -12.69
C TYR A 255 16.52 3.96 -14.06
N LYS A 256 17.63 3.29 -14.35
CA LYS A 256 17.83 2.52 -15.58
C LYS A 256 17.80 1.04 -15.25
N TYR A 257 16.97 0.29 -15.95
CA TYR A 257 16.83 -1.14 -15.75
C TYR A 257 16.61 -1.84 -17.09
N VAL A 258 16.88 -3.13 -17.13
CA VAL A 258 16.58 -3.99 -18.28
C VAL A 258 15.34 -4.80 -17.94
N SER A 259 14.28 -4.61 -18.69
CA SER A 259 13.06 -5.41 -18.56
C SER A 259 13.18 -6.67 -19.41
N PRO A 260 13.07 -7.86 -18.84
CA PRO A 260 13.11 -9.12 -19.61
C PRO A 260 11.96 -9.22 -20.64
N THR A 261 10.82 -8.59 -20.35
CA THR A 261 9.63 -8.61 -21.24
C THR A 261 9.71 -7.61 -22.38
N LEU A 262 10.36 -6.46 -22.16
CA LEU A 262 10.43 -5.37 -23.14
C LEU A 262 11.67 -5.44 -24.05
N GLY A 263 12.56 -6.40 -23.81
CA GLY A 263 13.76 -6.66 -24.63
C GLY A 263 15.07 -6.23 -23.99
N ALA A 264 16.18 -6.44 -24.70
CA ALA A 264 17.53 -6.24 -24.16
C ALA A 264 17.95 -4.76 -24.04
N GLU A 265 17.12 -3.81 -24.46
CA GLU A 265 17.42 -2.39 -24.33
C GLU A 265 17.10 -1.90 -22.92
N ALA A 266 17.98 -1.06 -22.37
CA ALA A 266 17.74 -0.45 -21.07
C ALA A 266 16.51 0.46 -21.10
N GLN A 267 15.63 0.27 -20.15
CA GLN A 267 14.49 1.15 -19.89
C GLN A 267 14.89 2.21 -18.87
N GLU A 268 14.21 3.34 -18.89
CA GLU A 268 14.38 4.38 -17.88
C GLU A 268 13.02 4.69 -17.25
N ILE A 269 13.03 4.82 -15.93
CA ILE A 269 11.89 5.34 -15.20
C ILE A 269 12.34 6.50 -14.30
N GLN A 270 11.51 7.50 -14.18
CA GLN A 270 11.69 8.59 -13.24
C GLN A 270 10.88 8.32 -11.97
N LEU A 271 11.49 8.45 -10.81
CA LEU A 271 10.89 8.14 -9.51
C LEU A 271 11.17 9.29 -8.54
N ILE A 272 10.30 9.49 -7.59
CA ILE A 272 10.60 10.34 -6.44
C ILE A 272 11.44 9.55 -5.44
N LYS A 273 12.56 10.12 -5.02
CA LYS A 273 13.48 9.54 -4.05
C LYS A 273 13.27 10.21 -2.70
N ILE A 274 12.83 9.44 -1.70
CA ILE A 274 12.63 9.94 -0.33
C ILE A 274 13.51 9.20 0.67
N PRO A 275 14.07 9.87 1.69
CA PRO A 275 14.84 9.17 2.73
C PRO A 275 13.93 8.23 3.53
N THR A 276 14.43 7.05 3.85
CA THR A 276 13.70 6.08 4.68
C THR A 276 13.31 6.63 6.05
N THR A 277 14.09 7.60 6.56
CA THR A 277 13.80 8.29 7.82
C THR A 277 12.54 9.18 7.77
N ALA A 278 12.05 9.50 6.59
CA ALA A 278 10.81 10.25 6.40
C ALA A 278 9.56 9.36 6.45
N VAL A 279 9.74 8.04 6.28
CA VAL A 279 8.64 7.08 6.21
C VAL A 279 8.02 6.88 7.59
N ILE A 280 6.72 6.94 7.63
CA ILE A 280 5.90 6.70 8.82
C ILE A 280 5.47 5.24 8.88
N ASP A 281 4.88 4.72 7.82
CA ASP A 281 4.48 3.33 7.67
C ASP A 281 4.52 2.96 6.18
N GLY A 282 4.63 1.68 5.90
CA GLY A 282 4.58 1.13 4.56
C GLY A 282 4.29 -0.36 4.62
N ALA A 283 3.64 -0.87 3.61
CA ALA A 283 3.34 -2.29 3.49
C ALA A 283 3.52 -2.76 2.06
N ASP A 284 4.05 -3.95 1.89
CA ASP A 284 4.34 -4.53 0.58
C ASP A 284 3.39 -5.70 0.32
N PHE A 285 2.60 -5.60 -0.72
CA PHE A 285 1.57 -6.56 -1.08
C PHE A 285 1.83 -7.15 -2.46
N VAL A 286 1.53 -8.43 -2.61
CA VAL A 286 1.62 -9.15 -3.88
C VAL A 286 0.38 -10.02 -4.06
N ASN A 287 0.06 -10.36 -5.31
CA ASN A 287 -1.12 -11.16 -5.61
C ASN A 287 -0.98 -12.66 -5.31
N ASN A 288 0.25 -13.14 -5.14
CA ASN A 288 0.51 -14.54 -4.75
C ASN A 288 1.89 -14.70 -4.12
N ALA A 289 2.14 -15.87 -3.51
CA ALA A 289 3.40 -16.17 -2.83
C ALA A 289 4.61 -16.25 -3.78
N GLU A 290 4.40 -16.58 -5.04
CA GLU A 290 5.49 -16.70 -6.02
C GLU A 290 6.04 -15.33 -6.41
N SER A 291 5.19 -14.30 -6.36
CA SER A 291 5.56 -12.90 -6.61
C SER A 291 6.30 -12.25 -5.44
N ALA A 292 6.35 -12.89 -4.26
CA ALA A 292 7.02 -12.39 -3.06
C ALA A 292 8.55 -12.51 -3.12
N ARG A 293 9.17 -12.05 -4.20
CA ARG A 293 10.62 -12.18 -4.40
C ARG A 293 11.36 -10.87 -4.21
N TRP A 294 10.70 -9.76 -4.47
CA TRP A 294 11.35 -8.45 -4.60
C TRP A 294 10.66 -7.41 -3.74
N LYS A 295 11.34 -6.98 -2.69
CA LYS A 295 10.84 -5.91 -1.83
C LYS A 295 10.89 -4.57 -2.57
N ARG A 296 9.80 -3.79 -2.43
CA ARG A 296 9.71 -2.40 -2.90
C ARG A 296 10.15 -1.43 -1.83
N ILE A 297 10.05 -1.83 -0.57
CA ILE A 297 10.43 -1.04 0.60
C ILE A 297 11.40 -1.83 1.49
N PRO A 298 12.34 -1.15 2.19
CA PRO A 298 13.34 -1.81 3.03
C PRO A 298 12.73 -2.68 4.14
N ASN A 299 13.42 -3.77 4.47
CA ASN A 299 12.96 -4.75 5.46
C ASN A 299 12.72 -4.19 6.86
N PHE A 300 13.34 -3.08 7.23
CA PHE A 300 13.11 -2.45 8.53
C PHE A 300 11.82 -1.60 8.55
N ILE A 301 11.27 -1.23 7.38
CA ILE A 301 9.94 -0.62 7.24
C ILE A 301 8.89 -1.74 7.17
N ASP A 302 9.09 -2.72 6.27
CA ASP A 302 8.26 -3.91 6.17
C ASP A 302 9.08 -5.11 5.70
N LYS A 303 9.22 -6.11 6.53
CA LYS A 303 10.02 -7.32 6.21
C LYS A 303 9.21 -8.41 5.51
N GLY A 304 7.88 -8.27 5.46
CA GLY A 304 6.97 -9.26 4.90
C GLY A 304 6.39 -8.89 3.55
N PHE A 305 5.46 -9.73 3.11
CA PHE A 305 4.53 -9.44 2.03
C PHE A 305 3.13 -9.86 2.47
N GLY A 306 2.12 -9.01 2.26
CA GLY A 306 0.74 -9.42 2.32
C GLY A 306 0.34 -10.12 1.02
N PHE A 307 -0.41 -11.21 1.11
CA PHE A 307 -0.87 -11.98 -0.05
C PHE A 307 -2.37 -11.98 -0.16
N ILE A 308 -2.85 -11.99 -1.40
CA ILE A 308 -4.23 -12.36 -1.69
C ILE A 308 -4.27 -13.89 -1.87
N PRO A 309 -5.23 -14.60 -1.24
CA PRO A 309 -5.24 -16.06 -1.23
C PRO A 309 -5.72 -16.69 -2.56
N ASN A 310 -5.57 -15.98 -3.65
CA ASN A 310 -6.06 -16.38 -4.96
C ASN A 310 -4.91 -16.46 -5.95
N ASP A 311 -4.62 -17.67 -6.44
CA ASP A 311 -3.59 -17.91 -7.45
C ASP A 311 -4.04 -17.45 -8.86
N GLU A 312 -5.26 -16.94 -9.02
CA GLU A 312 -5.83 -16.55 -10.31
C GLU A 312 -5.51 -15.09 -10.72
N GLY A 313 -4.64 -14.42 -9.96
CA GLY A 313 -4.04 -13.17 -10.41
C GLY A 313 -4.75 -11.90 -9.92
N THR A 314 -4.95 -10.97 -10.82
CA THR A 314 -5.45 -9.62 -10.56
C THR A 314 -6.98 -9.57 -10.53
N LEU A 315 -7.54 -8.50 -9.98
CA LEU A 315 -8.98 -8.23 -9.94
C LEU A 315 -9.74 -9.23 -9.08
N THR A 316 -9.24 -9.39 -7.91
CA THR A 316 -9.91 -10.13 -6.85
C THR A 316 -10.64 -9.13 -5.97
N ASN A 317 -11.75 -9.52 -5.38
CA ASN A 317 -12.51 -8.67 -4.44
C ASN A 317 -11.81 -8.49 -3.10
N PHE A 318 -10.55 -8.91 -2.97
CA PHE A 318 -9.85 -8.88 -1.70
C PHE A 318 -9.07 -7.59 -1.50
N SER A 319 -9.30 -6.92 -0.39
CA SER A 319 -8.36 -5.96 0.19
C SER A 319 -7.40 -6.65 1.16
N GLN A 320 -6.37 -5.94 1.58
CA GLN A 320 -5.49 -6.30 2.69
C GLN A 320 -5.80 -5.40 3.86
N ARG A 321 -6.31 -5.98 4.95
CA ARG A 321 -6.67 -5.25 6.17
C ARG A 321 -5.76 -5.61 7.32
N ARG A 322 -5.31 -4.60 8.07
CA ARG A 322 -4.43 -4.78 9.23
C ARG A 322 -5.21 -5.42 10.39
N LYS A 323 -4.63 -6.42 11.02
CA LYS A 323 -5.23 -7.15 12.15
C LYS A 323 -5.25 -6.31 13.43
N ILE A 324 -6.08 -6.71 14.36
CA ILE A 324 -6.15 -6.12 15.70
C ILE A 324 -5.00 -6.67 16.56
N ASP A 325 -4.28 -5.79 17.24
CA ASP A 325 -3.41 -6.16 18.35
C ASP A 325 -4.28 -6.27 19.62
N GLU A 326 -4.71 -7.48 19.94
CA GLU A 326 -5.64 -7.73 21.05
C GLU A 326 -5.04 -7.30 22.40
N ALA A 327 -3.74 -7.53 22.60
CA ALA A 327 -3.07 -7.20 23.83
C ALA A 327 -2.96 -5.69 24.06
N LYS A 328 -2.55 -4.95 23.02
CA LYS A 328 -2.49 -3.49 23.06
C LYS A 328 -3.89 -2.87 23.10
N THR A 329 -4.85 -3.42 22.37
CA THR A 329 -6.26 -2.98 22.38
C THR A 329 -6.86 -3.08 23.77
N LYS A 330 -6.63 -4.20 24.46
CA LYS A 330 -7.07 -4.38 25.83
C LYS A 330 -6.39 -3.40 26.80
N ALA A 331 -5.09 -3.22 26.67
CA ALA A 331 -4.32 -2.32 27.54
C ALA A 331 -4.74 -0.85 27.34
N ALA A 332 -4.98 -0.44 26.10
CA ALA A 332 -5.38 0.92 25.76
C ALA A 332 -6.88 1.21 25.97
N GLY A 333 -7.71 0.17 26.10
CA GLY A 333 -9.16 0.31 26.17
C GLY A 333 -9.81 0.87 24.89
N ARG A 334 -9.11 0.82 23.76
CA ARG A 334 -9.52 1.22 22.42
C ARG A 334 -8.89 0.31 21.37
N LEU A 335 -9.40 0.35 20.15
CA LEU A 335 -8.82 -0.39 19.04
C LEU A 335 -7.37 0.07 18.80
N VAL A 336 -6.46 -0.92 18.73
CA VAL A 336 -5.06 -0.78 18.34
C VAL A 336 -4.77 -1.84 17.29
N LEU A 337 -4.22 -1.44 16.16
CA LEU A 337 -3.88 -2.36 15.08
C LEU A 337 -2.46 -2.89 15.23
N MET A 338 -2.24 -4.11 14.75
CA MET A 338 -0.91 -4.73 14.75
C MET A 338 0.05 -3.90 13.90
N ASP A 339 1.23 -3.66 14.43
CA ASP A 339 2.32 -3.02 13.71
C ASP A 339 3.63 -3.64 14.20
N THR A 340 4.12 -4.60 13.42
CA THR A 340 5.37 -5.32 13.68
C THR A 340 6.38 -5.12 12.54
N ASN A 341 6.11 -4.17 11.65
CA ASN A 341 6.87 -3.97 10.42
C ASN A 341 6.96 -5.28 9.59
N ASN A 342 5.84 -5.99 9.49
CA ASN A 342 5.77 -7.27 8.79
C ASN A 342 4.37 -7.52 8.24
N SER A 343 4.12 -7.11 7.01
CA SER A 343 2.82 -7.24 6.36
C SER A 343 2.30 -8.68 6.31
N SER A 344 3.19 -9.70 6.24
CA SER A 344 2.77 -11.11 6.33
C SER A 344 2.10 -11.47 7.65
N SER A 345 2.47 -10.79 8.73
CA SER A 345 1.92 -11.02 10.07
C SER A 345 0.79 -10.06 10.39
N ASP A 346 0.93 -8.81 9.95
CA ASP A 346 0.10 -7.69 10.38
C ASP A 346 -1.21 -7.58 9.59
N PHE A 347 -1.23 -8.10 8.35
CA PHE A 347 -2.39 -8.01 7.47
C PHE A 347 -3.10 -9.36 7.27
N GLU A 348 -4.34 -9.27 6.85
CA GLU A 348 -5.18 -10.39 6.41
C GLU A 348 -5.97 -9.96 5.17
N PRO A 349 -6.21 -10.90 4.23
CA PRO A 349 -7.11 -10.62 3.12
C PRO A 349 -8.56 -10.60 3.61
N VAL A 350 -9.36 -9.65 3.12
CA VAL A 350 -10.79 -9.54 3.41
C VAL A 350 -11.60 -9.33 2.14
N ASP A 351 -12.76 -9.97 2.09
CA ASP A 351 -13.74 -9.90 1.01
C ASP A 351 -15.16 -9.86 1.63
N PRO A 352 -15.96 -8.83 1.33
CA PRO A 352 -15.61 -7.63 0.56
C PRO A 352 -14.67 -6.69 1.31
N PRO A 353 -14.02 -5.74 0.61
CA PRO A 353 -13.29 -4.64 1.25
C PRO A 353 -14.18 -3.82 2.17
N THR A 354 -13.59 -3.22 3.20
CA THR A 354 -14.34 -2.59 4.29
C THR A 354 -13.98 -1.11 4.51
N PRO A 355 -14.12 -0.24 3.48
CA PRO A 355 -13.76 1.18 3.60
C PRO A 355 -14.52 1.83 4.76
N LYS A 356 -13.79 2.53 5.65
CA LYS A 356 -14.28 3.12 6.91
C LYS A 356 -14.81 2.15 7.96
N GLY A 357 -14.85 0.85 7.67
CA GLY A 357 -15.40 -0.20 8.53
C GLY A 357 -14.37 -1.27 8.93
N GLY A 358 -14.86 -2.49 9.08
CA GLY A 358 -14.05 -3.72 9.17
C GLY A 358 -13.79 -4.25 10.57
N TYR A 359 -14.11 -3.49 11.61
CA TYR A 359 -13.96 -3.93 13.00
C TYR A 359 -15.26 -3.80 13.80
N GLU A 360 -16.40 -3.71 13.11
CA GLU A 360 -17.71 -3.67 13.72
C GLU A 360 -17.97 -4.96 14.49
N GLY A 361 -18.46 -4.81 15.71
CA GLY A 361 -18.73 -5.96 16.58
C GLY A 361 -17.52 -6.51 17.33
N TYR A 362 -16.32 -5.99 17.11
CA TYR A 362 -15.19 -6.33 17.98
C TYR A 362 -15.43 -5.79 19.39
N VAL A 363 -15.37 -6.69 20.37
CA VAL A 363 -15.57 -6.35 21.78
C VAL A 363 -14.23 -6.46 22.50
N ILE A 364 -13.79 -5.38 23.12
CA ILE A 364 -12.59 -5.36 23.97
C ILE A 364 -12.86 -6.24 25.20
N LYS A 365 -12.08 -7.33 25.37
CA LYS A 365 -12.24 -8.32 26.43
C LYS A 365 -11.27 -8.13 27.59
#